data_990e8bac0f6861e160b9d2817558c2dd
#
_entry.id   990e8bac0f6861e160b9d2817558c2dd
#
_cell.length_a   1.000
_cell.length_b   1.000
_cell.length_c   1.000
_cell.angle_alpha   90.00
_cell.angle_beta   90.00
_cell.angle_gamma   90.00
#
_symmetry.space_group_name_H-M   'P 1'
#
loop_
_entity.id
_entity.type
_entity.pdbx_description
1 polymer ?
#
loop_
_entity_poly.entity_id
_entity_poly.type
_entity_poly.pdbx_seq_one_letter_code
_entity_poly.pdbx_strand_id
1 'polypeptide(L)'
;MWSTQGQKDMVHIFLTSSPTGPLDGSRRVDGIDKWNGFGDRLHEVWKADSRCLMIAAAPDNYAMMDEMTGFFWHTWLREGFSMQCMDKLDYRYHGSGWDSVHGHISREDLHSYDVLFLAGGHVPTQRHFFEAIGLREKLQGFQGIIIGISAGSMNSADMVYIQPEEPGEAVDRGFCRWGRGLGLTRRNILPHYQMVKDNYLDGMRLYEDITLPDSHGHEFVVLCDGSYLRIEAEEAGAPPISEEVYGEAYVIRDGNVSELCRHEKVSALKS
;
A
#
# COMPACT_ATOMS: atom_id res chain seq x y z
N MET A 1 21.56 -15.62 33.07
CA MET A 1 20.22 -15.85 32.49
C MET A 1 19.54 -14.50 32.42
N TRP A 2 19.63 -13.83 31.29
CA TRP A 2 18.87 -12.61 31.00
C TRP A 2 17.57 -13.08 30.35
N SER A 3 16.44 -12.85 31.02
CA SER A 3 15.12 -13.09 30.48
C SER A 3 14.94 -12.17 29.27
N THR A 4 14.81 -12.73 28.09
CA THR A 4 14.20 -12.06 26.94
C THR A 4 12.77 -11.72 27.35
N GLN A 5 12.57 -10.52 27.88
CA GLN A 5 11.26 -9.91 27.95
C GLN A 5 10.75 -9.86 26.51
N GLY A 6 9.64 -10.54 26.23
CA GLY A 6 9.08 -10.72 24.91
C GLY A 6 8.95 -9.37 24.19
N GLN A 7 9.57 -9.28 23.04
CA GLN A 7 9.30 -8.23 22.09
C GLN A 7 7.81 -8.38 21.77
N LYS A 8 6.99 -7.41 22.17
CA LYS A 8 5.55 -7.40 21.91
C LYS A 8 5.40 -7.45 20.40
N ASP A 9 4.72 -8.45 19.89
CA ASP A 9 4.45 -8.50 18.46
C ASP A 9 3.72 -7.21 18.08
N MET A 10 4.16 -6.56 17.01
CA MET A 10 3.66 -5.28 16.54
C MET A 10 3.26 -5.43 15.07
N VAL A 11 2.49 -4.50 14.56
CA VAL A 11 2.32 -4.34 13.12
C VAL A 11 3.30 -3.29 12.59
N HIS A 12 3.99 -3.64 11.51
CA HIS A 12 4.85 -2.76 10.74
C HIS A 12 4.22 -2.57 9.36
N ILE A 13 3.81 -1.36 9.04
CA ILE A 13 3.12 -1.03 7.79
C ILE A 13 4.03 -0.18 6.93
N PHE A 14 4.25 -0.61 5.69
CA PHE A 14 5.02 0.10 4.67
C PHE A 14 4.10 0.43 3.51
N LEU A 15 3.73 1.69 3.36
CA LEU A 15 2.86 2.15 2.27
C LEU A 15 3.72 2.81 1.20
N THR A 16 4.00 2.08 0.12
CA THR A 16 4.96 2.46 -0.91
C THR A 16 4.27 3.05 -2.13
N SER A 17 4.94 3.96 -2.82
CA SER A 17 4.58 4.31 -4.20
C SER A 17 4.92 3.13 -5.12
N SER A 18 6.21 2.84 -5.30
CA SER A 18 6.71 1.64 -5.95
C SER A 18 7.93 1.13 -5.19
N PRO A 19 7.89 -0.09 -4.62
CA PRO A 19 9.02 -0.63 -3.85
C PRO A 19 10.19 -1.08 -4.74
N THR A 20 9.98 -1.16 -6.06
CA THR A 20 10.98 -1.52 -7.06
C THR A 20 11.52 -0.32 -7.85
N GLY A 21 11.27 0.90 -7.36
CA GLY A 21 11.73 2.17 -7.91
C GLY A 21 10.86 2.71 -9.04
N PRO A 22 11.38 3.71 -9.79
CA PRO A 22 10.61 4.44 -10.78
C PRO A 22 10.10 3.56 -11.92
N LEU A 23 8.79 3.59 -12.16
CA LEU A 23 8.14 2.85 -13.24
C LEU A 23 8.35 3.52 -14.61
N ASP A 24 8.70 4.81 -14.63
CA ASP A 24 8.99 5.58 -15.84
C ASP A 24 10.38 5.31 -16.45
N GLY A 25 11.16 4.45 -15.79
CA GLY A 25 12.52 4.12 -16.23
C GLY A 25 13.55 5.22 -16.03
N SER A 26 13.21 6.32 -15.33
CA SER A 26 14.13 7.43 -15.05
C SER A 26 15.37 6.99 -14.26
N ARG A 27 15.23 5.91 -13.49
CA ARG A 27 16.31 5.22 -12.80
C ARG A 27 16.11 3.70 -12.89
N ARG A 28 17.13 2.99 -13.36
CA ARG A 28 17.07 1.53 -13.37
C ARG A 28 17.25 0.98 -11.97
N VAL A 29 16.31 0.16 -11.54
CA VAL A 29 16.36 -0.59 -10.28
C VAL A 29 16.32 -2.07 -10.61
N ASP A 30 17.27 -2.82 -10.08
CA ASP A 30 17.28 -4.27 -10.17
C ASP A 30 16.90 -4.86 -8.82
N GLY A 31 15.61 -5.21 -8.67
CA GLY A 31 15.05 -5.70 -7.42
C GLY A 31 14.32 -4.64 -6.60
N ILE A 32 14.54 -4.64 -5.29
CA ILE A 32 13.99 -3.64 -4.37
C ILE A 32 14.79 -2.34 -4.48
N ASP A 33 14.08 -1.22 -4.44
CA ASP A 33 14.74 0.09 -4.45
C ASP A 33 15.46 0.34 -3.11
N LYS A 34 16.79 0.48 -3.21
CA LYS A 34 17.67 0.68 -2.03
C LYS A 34 17.92 2.15 -1.70
N TRP A 35 17.48 3.06 -2.55
CA TRP A 35 17.82 4.49 -2.44
C TRP A 35 17.38 5.12 -1.12
N ASN A 36 16.19 4.74 -0.62
CA ASN A 36 15.61 5.29 0.60
C ASN A 36 15.58 4.28 1.77
N GLY A 37 16.41 3.23 1.68
CA GLY A 37 16.59 2.24 2.74
C GLY A 37 15.35 1.39 3.03
N PHE A 38 14.44 1.22 2.05
CA PHE A 38 13.23 0.39 2.22
C PHE A 38 13.58 -1.06 2.54
N GLY A 39 14.48 -1.67 1.74
CA GLY A 39 14.91 -3.05 1.95
C GLY A 39 15.56 -3.26 3.33
N ASP A 40 16.44 -2.35 3.74
CA ASP A 40 17.14 -2.45 5.04
C ASP A 40 16.15 -2.42 6.21
N ARG A 41 15.18 -1.47 6.19
CA ARG A 41 14.16 -1.38 7.23
C ARG A 41 13.18 -2.53 7.23
N LEU A 42 12.92 -3.10 6.06
CA LEU A 42 12.10 -4.29 5.95
C LEU A 42 12.83 -5.51 6.55
N HIS A 43 14.16 -5.63 6.34
CA HIS A 43 14.98 -6.68 6.97
C HIS A 43 15.00 -6.60 8.50
N GLU A 44 14.92 -5.41 9.09
CA GLU A 44 14.88 -5.25 10.55
C GLU A 44 13.69 -5.98 11.20
N VAL A 45 12.60 -6.13 10.47
CA VAL A 45 11.31 -6.66 10.98
C VAL A 45 10.89 -7.97 10.33
N TRP A 46 11.60 -8.40 9.28
CA TRP A 46 11.27 -9.61 8.53
C TRP A 46 11.62 -10.86 9.34
N LYS A 47 10.68 -11.80 9.46
CA LYS A 47 10.91 -13.10 10.09
C LYS A 47 11.43 -14.10 9.06
N ALA A 48 12.36 -14.96 9.48
CA ALA A 48 12.79 -16.07 8.63
C ALA A 48 11.61 -16.99 8.29
N ASP A 49 11.60 -17.49 7.06
CA ASP A 49 10.57 -18.40 6.54
C ASP A 49 9.13 -17.86 6.68
N SER A 50 8.99 -16.53 6.46
CA SER A 50 7.68 -15.87 6.53
C SER A 50 6.67 -16.46 5.56
N ARG A 51 5.44 -16.63 6.04
CA ARG A 51 4.28 -16.90 5.19
C ARG A 51 3.73 -15.59 4.66
N CYS A 52 3.70 -15.43 3.35
CA CYS A 52 3.28 -14.22 2.67
C CYS A 52 1.96 -14.42 1.95
N LEU A 53 1.13 -13.38 1.93
CA LEU A 53 -0.12 -13.34 1.18
C LEU A 53 -0.14 -12.10 0.29
N MET A 54 -0.29 -12.27 -1.02
CA MET A 54 -0.53 -11.19 -1.98
C MET A 54 -2.04 -11.02 -2.16
N ILE A 55 -2.56 -9.85 -1.82
CA ILE A 55 -3.99 -9.51 -1.93
C ILE A 55 -4.21 -8.68 -3.19
N ALA A 56 -5.08 -9.17 -4.08
CA ALA A 56 -5.26 -8.65 -5.43
C ALA A 56 -5.83 -7.22 -5.47
N ALA A 57 -5.45 -6.47 -6.51
CA ALA A 57 -6.11 -5.24 -6.89
C ALA A 57 -7.23 -5.47 -7.94
N ALA A 58 -7.06 -6.47 -8.81
CA ALA A 58 -8.05 -6.92 -9.77
C ALA A 58 -8.27 -8.43 -9.57
N PRO A 59 -9.23 -8.82 -8.71
CA PRO A 59 -9.34 -10.20 -8.21
C PRO A 59 -9.81 -11.22 -9.25
N ASP A 60 -10.28 -10.78 -10.40
CA ASP A 60 -10.67 -11.57 -11.58
C ASP A 60 -9.58 -11.62 -12.66
N ASN A 61 -8.56 -10.77 -12.58
CA ASN A 61 -7.41 -10.79 -13.50
C ASN A 61 -6.32 -11.76 -13.01
N TYR A 62 -6.58 -13.04 -13.19
CA TYR A 62 -5.71 -14.12 -12.69
C TYR A 62 -4.31 -14.12 -13.29
N ALA A 63 -4.20 -13.75 -14.57
CA ALA A 63 -2.90 -13.70 -15.25
C ALA A 63 -2.00 -12.62 -14.65
N MET A 64 -2.53 -11.42 -14.45
CA MET A 64 -1.81 -10.32 -13.81
C MET A 64 -1.43 -10.68 -12.36
N MET A 65 -2.35 -11.33 -11.63
CA MET A 65 -2.08 -11.75 -10.25
C MET A 65 -0.96 -12.79 -10.18
N ASP A 66 -0.95 -13.76 -11.09
CA ASP A 66 0.08 -14.80 -11.17
C ASP A 66 1.45 -14.20 -11.52
N GLU A 67 1.50 -13.29 -12.50
CA GLU A 67 2.72 -12.59 -12.91
C GLU A 67 3.27 -11.72 -11.77
N MET A 68 2.43 -10.89 -11.16
CA MET A 68 2.81 -10.01 -10.05
C MET A 68 3.34 -10.81 -8.86
N THR A 69 2.62 -11.85 -8.44
CA THR A 69 3.04 -12.70 -7.32
C THR A 69 4.38 -13.38 -7.61
N GLY A 70 4.56 -13.91 -8.82
CA GLY A 70 5.82 -14.51 -9.26
C GLY A 70 6.97 -13.50 -9.26
N PHE A 71 6.74 -12.29 -9.77
CA PHE A 71 7.72 -11.22 -9.76
C PHE A 71 8.16 -10.84 -8.34
N PHE A 72 7.20 -10.63 -7.42
CA PHE A 72 7.51 -10.30 -6.03
C PHE A 72 8.19 -11.45 -5.30
N TRP A 73 7.74 -12.68 -5.50
CA TRP A 73 8.39 -13.86 -4.96
C TRP A 73 9.88 -13.93 -5.32
N HIS A 74 10.19 -13.87 -6.62
CA HIS A 74 11.58 -13.94 -7.07
C HIS A 74 12.41 -12.73 -6.65
N THR A 75 11.83 -11.55 -6.66
CA THR A 75 12.51 -10.31 -6.27
C THR A 75 12.89 -10.33 -4.80
N TRP A 76 11.94 -10.67 -3.90
CA TRP A 76 12.19 -10.71 -2.46
C TRP A 76 13.19 -11.80 -2.07
N LEU A 77 13.08 -13.01 -2.65
CA LEU A 77 14.06 -14.06 -2.42
C LEU A 77 15.48 -13.64 -2.83
N ARG A 78 15.61 -12.99 -3.98
CA ARG A 78 16.91 -12.49 -4.47
C ARG A 78 17.51 -11.42 -3.55
N GLU A 79 16.68 -10.61 -2.93
CA GLU A 79 17.09 -9.60 -1.95
C GLU A 79 17.31 -10.17 -0.53
N GLY A 80 17.21 -11.49 -0.36
CA GLY A 80 17.54 -12.18 0.89
C GLY A 80 16.37 -12.33 1.88
N PHE A 81 15.14 -12.03 1.47
CA PHE A 81 13.95 -12.27 2.30
C PHE A 81 13.55 -13.74 2.23
N SER A 82 13.74 -14.49 3.32
CA SER A 82 13.32 -15.89 3.39
C SER A 82 11.80 -15.99 3.50
N MET A 83 11.19 -16.76 2.60
CA MET A 83 9.73 -16.96 2.55
C MET A 83 9.42 -18.45 2.42
N GLN A 84 8.48 -18.95 3.22
CA GLN A 84 7.94 -20.30 3.10
C GLN A 84 6.98 -20.41 1.91
N CYS A 85 6.12 -19.42 1.74
CA CYS A 85 5.15 -19.33 0.64
C CYS A 85 4.82 -17.86 0.33
N MET A 86 4.26 -17.63 -0.85
CA MET A 86 3.54 -16.41 -1.21
C MET A 86 2.22 -16.83 -1.88
N ASP A 87 1.19 -16.91 -1.04
CA ASP A 87 -0.16 -17.28 -1.48
C ASP A 87 -0.85 -16.08 -2.13
N LYS A 88 -1.93 -16.34 -2.86
CA LYS A 88 -2.69 -15.31 -3.58
C LYS A 88 -4.11 -15.25 -3.04
N LEU A 89 -4.57 -14.05 -2.71
CA LEU A 89 -5.96 -13.79 -2.38
C LEU A 89 -6.62 -13.05 -3.55
N ASP A 90 -7.24 -13.81 -4.40
CA ASP A 90 -8.13 -13.41 -5.49
C ASP A 90 -9.38 -14.29 -5.47
N TYR A 91 -10.26 -14.22 -6.46
CA TYR A 91 -11.47 -15.06 -6.48
C TYR A 91 -11.22 -16.58 -6.57
N ARG A 92 -9.98 -17.02 -6.78
CA ARG A 92 -9.57 -18.42 -6.74
C ARG A 92 -9.17 -18.90 -5.35
N TYR A 93 -9.07 -18.00 -4.36
CA TYR A 93 -8.58 -18.35 -3.04
C TYR A 93 -9.49 -19.40 -2.37
N HIS A 94 -8.86 -20.49 -1.94
CA HIS A 94 -9.48 -21.56 -1.19
C HIS A 94 -8.69 -21.77 0.11
N GLY A 95 -9.08 -21.07 1.17
CA GLY A 95 -8.46 -21.19 2.48
C GLY A 95 -8.82 -22.51 3.18
N SER A 96 -8.28 -22.73 4.36
CA SER A 96 -8.52 -23.90 5.20
C SER A 96 -9.95 -24.02 5.71
N GLY A 97 -10.72 -22.94 5.67
CA GLY A 97 -12.14 -22.88 6.02
C GLY A 97 -13.01 -22.82 4.76
N TRP A 98 -13.70 -23.91 4.46
CA TRP A 98 -14.65 -23.99 3.36
C TRP A 98 -15.87 -23.09 3.60
N ASP A 99 -15.75 -21.82 3.31
CA ASP A 99 -16.92 -20.99 3.00
C ASP A 99 -16.86 -20.68 1.50
N SER A 100 -17.59 -21.48 0.73
CA SER A 100 -17.44 -21.72 -0.69
C SER A 100 -17.95 -20.61 -1.59
N VAL A 101 -17.80 -19.35 -1.25
CA VAL A 101 -18.22 -18.23 -2.10
C VAL A 101 -17.05 -17.29 -2.35
N HIS A 102 -16.36 -17.52 -3.47
CA HIS A 102 -15.53 -16.56 -4.20
C HIS A 102 -14.51 -15.74 -3.37
N GLY A 103 -13.33 -16.31 -3.13
CA GLY A 103 -12.19 -15.52 -2.65
C GLY A 103 -12.27 -15.02 -1.20
N HIS A 104 -13.14 -15.61 -0.38
CA HIS A 104 -13.23 -15.24 1.03
C HIS A 104 -12.15 -15.90 1.87
N ILE A 105 -11.39 -15.09 2.58
CA ILE A 105 -10.44 -15.54 3.60
C ILE A 105 -11.08 -15.36 4.98
N SER A 106 -10.90 -16.33 5.89
CA SER A 106 -11.28 -16.13 7.29
C SER A 106 -10.30 -15.17 7.99
N ARG A 107 -10.70 -14.61 9.14
CA ARG A 107 -9.79 -13.81 9.96
C ARG A 107 -8.62 -14.65 10.46
N GLU A 108 -8.89 -15.86 10.88
CA GLU A 108 -7.90 -16.81 11.39
C GLU A 108 -6.88 -17.17 10.30
N ASP A 109 -7.33 -17.43 9.08
CA ASP A 109 -6.43 -17.69 7.96
C ASP A 109 -5.58 -16.45 7.62
N LEU A 110 -6.19 -15.25 7.60
CA LEU A 110 -5.47 -14.00 7.36
C LEU A 110 -4.38 -13.78 8.41
N HIS A 111 -4.69 -13.99 9.70
CA HIS A 111 -3.75 -13.82 10.80
C HIS A 111 -2.71 -14.94 10.91
N SER A 112 -2.81 -15.99 10.09
CA SER A 112 -1.78 -17.04 10.00
C SER A 112 -0.60 -16.66 9.09
N TYR A 113 -0.71 -15.56 8.36
CA TYR A 113 0.38 -15.00 7.55
C TYR A 113 1.22 -14.02 8.37
N ASP A 114 2.53 -13.97 8.07
CA ASP A 114 3.46 -13.00 8.67
C ASP A 114 3.51 -11.70 7.88
N VAL A 115 3.26 -11.76 6.56
CA VAL A 115 3.37 -10.62 5.65
C VAL A 115 2.19 -10.56 4.70
N LEU A 116 1.54 -9.41 4.66
CA LEU A 116 0.45 -9.11 3.72
C LEU A 116 0.92 -8.08 2.71
N PHE A 117 0.82 -8.41 1.42
CA PHE A 117 1.03 -7.46 0.32
C PHE A 117 -0.32 -7.01 -0.21
N LEU A 118 -0.57 -5.70 -0.21
CA LEU A 118 -1.71 -5.09 -0.88
C LEU A 118 -1.26 -4.65 -2.27
N ALA A 119 -1.67 -5.35 -3.29
CA ALA A 119 -1.20 -5.17 -4.66
C ALA A 119 -1.46 -3.77 -5.23
N GLY A 120 -0.69 -3.36 -6.21
CA GLY A 120 -0.96 -2.19 -7.04
C GLY A 120 -2.00 -2.49 -8.13
N GLY A 121 -2.71 -1.46 -8.59
CA GLY A 121 -3.71 -1.54 -9.65
C GLY A 121 -4.73 -0.41 -9.55
N HIS A 122 -5.95 -0.62 -10.04
CA HIS A 122 -7.01 0.38 -10.03
C HIS A 122 -7.66 0.50 -8.65
N VAL A 123 -7.62 1.70 -8.06
CA VAL A 123 -8.07 1.97 -6.68
C VAL A 123 -9.53 1.59 -6.43
N PRO A 124 -10.52 2.00 -7.26
CA PRO A 124 -11.92 1.61 -7.07
C PRO A 124 -12.14 0.10 -7.09
N THR A 125 -11.54 -0.60 -8.06
CA THR A 125 -11.69 -2.06 -8.21
C THR A 125 -11.17 -2.80 -6.98
N GLN A 126 -9.96 -2.44 -6.51
CA GLN A 126 -9.38 -3.02 -5.32
C GLN A 126 -10.22 -2.73 -4.07
N ARG A 127 -10.69 -1.49 -3.91
CA ARG A 127 -11.53 -1.11 -2.78
C ARG A 127 -12.81 -1.94 -2.71
N HIS A 128 -13.49 -2.13 -3.85
CA HIS A 128 -14.68 -2.98 -3.92
C HIS A 128 -14.38 -4.43 -3.54
N PHE A 129 -13.23 -4.97 -3.97
CA PHE A 129 -12.81 -6.31 -3.54
C PHE A 129 -12.56 -6.37 -2.04
N PHE A 130 -11.84 -5.42 -1.46
CA PHE A 130 -11.58 -5.36 -0.03
C PHE A 130 -12.88 -5.28 0.79
N GLU A 131 -13.85 -4.50 0.32
CA GLU A 131 -15.17 -4.38 0.93
C GLU A 131 -15.94 -5.70 0.82
N ALA A 132 -15.96 -6.33 -0.35
CA ALA A 132 -16.66 -7.59 -0.61
C ALA A 132 -16.19 -8.73 0.30
N ILE A 133 -14.88 -8.80 0.57
CA ILE A 133 -14.31 -9.83 1.46
C ILE A 133 -14.26 -9.40 2.93
N GLY A 134 -14.71 -8.21 3.28
CA GLY A 134 -14.67 -7.67 4.65
C GLY A 134 -13.25 -7.53 5.20
N LEU A 135 -12.27 -7.14 4.33
CA LEU A 135 -10.86 -7.14 4.68
C LEU A 135 -10.55 -6.20 5.84
N ARG A 136 -11.18 -5.02 5.89
CA ARG A 136 -10.99 -4.04 6.96
C ARG A 136 -11.22 -4.62 8.35
N GLU A 137 -12.34 -5.31 8.52
CA GLU A 137 -12.73 -5.93 9.79
C GLU A 137 -11.83 -7.12 10.14
N LYS A 138 -11.40 -7.86 9.13
CA LYS A 138 -10.50 -9.02 9.30
C LYS A 138 -9.08 -8.61 9.65
N LEU A 139 -8.61 -7.44 9.20
CA LEU A 139 -7.29 -6.91 9.53
C LEU A 139 -7.17 -6.41 10.98
N GLN A 140 -8.29 -6.07 11.65
CA GLN A 140 -8.22 -5.60 13.03
C GLN A 140 -7.48 -6.60 13.93
N GLY A 141 -6.50 -6.12 14.68
CA GLY A 141 -5.69 -6.97 15.56
C GLY A 141 -4.59 -7.76 14.85
N PHE A 142 -4.40 -7.61 13.52
CA PHE A 142 -3.28 -8.25 12.82
C PHE A 142 -1.94 -7.69 13.33
N GLN A 143 -1.00 -8.58 13.57
CA GLN A 143 0.39 -8.29 13.94
C GLN A 143 1.30 -8.96 12.91
N GLY A 144 2.30 -8.24 12.43
CA GLY A 144 3.17 -8.67 11.36
C GLY A 144 3.52 -7.52 10.43
N ILE A 145 3.72 -7.80 9.15
CA ILE A 145 4.10 -6.81 8.16
C ILE A 145 2.98 -6.61 7.15
N ILE A 146 2.63 -5.36 6.87
CA ILE A 146 1.71 -4.99 5.78
C ILE A 146 2.49 -4.11 4.80
N ILE A 147 2.52 -4.49 3.53
CA ILE A 147 3.18 -3.73 2.46
C ILE A 147 2.12 -3.31 1.45
N GLY A 148 1.80 -2.03 1.43
CA GLY A 148 0.95 -1.43 0.40
C GLY A 148 1.80 -1.01 -0.81
N ILE A 149 1.26 -1.25 -2.02
CA ILE A 149 1.91 -0.90 -3.27
C ILE A 149 0.92 -0.06 -4.08
N SER A 150 1.25 1.20 -4.38
CA SER A 150 0.41 2.07 -5.21
C SER A 150 -1.05 2.10 -4.72
N ALA A 151 -2.01 1.53 -5.45
CA ALA A 151 -3.42 1.43 -5.05
C ALA A 151 -3.60 0.80 -3.66
N GLY A 152 -2.79 -0.22 -3.31
CA GLY A 152 -2.81 -0.82 -1.98
C GLY A 152 -2.41 0.16 -0.87
N SER A 153 -1.50 1.09 -1.16
CA SER A 153 -1.16 2.19 -0.24
C SER A 153 -2.31 3.19 -0.12
N MET A 154 -2.96 3.56 -1.23
CA MET A 154 -4.10 4.47 -1.21
C MET A 154 -5.27 3.89 -0.43
N ASN A 155 -5.64 2.63 -0.68
CA ASN A 155 -6.74 1.95 -0.01
C ASN A 155 -6.48 1.62 1.47
N SER A 156 -5.25 1.81 1.95
CA SER A 156 -4.89 1.67 3.37
C SER A 156 -5.47 2.79 4.25
N ALA A 157 -5.86 3.93 3.69
CA ALA A 157 -6.46 5.03 4.43
C ALA A 157 -7.80 4.65 5.08
N ASP A 158 -8.20 5.38 6.12
CA ASP A 158 -9.54 5.26 6.70
C ASP A 158 -10.61 5.80 5.74
N MET A 159 -10.40 7.00 5.23
CA MET A 159 -11.15 7.59 4.13
C MET A 159 -10.20 7.80 2.95
N VAL A 160 -10.40 7.07 1.89
CA VAL A 160 -9.56 7.07 0.69
C VAL A 160 -9.96 8.20 -0.23
N TYR A 161 -9.02 9.06 -0.62
CA TYR A 161 -9.18 9.89 -1.79
C TYR A 161 -8.91 9.05 -3.06
N ILE A 162 -9.91 8.97 -3.91
CA ILE A 162 -9.88 8.20 -5.15
C ILE A 162 -9.62 9.19 -6.29
N GLN A 163 -8.34 9.32 -6.65
CA GLN A 163 -7.95 10.10 -7.82
C GLN A 163 -8.45 9.38 -9.07
N PRO A 164 -9.03 10.07 -10.07
CA PRO A 164 -9.38 9.43 -11.34
C PRO A 164 -8.12 8.94 -12.06
N GLU A 165 -8.19 7.75 -12.63
CA GLU A 165 -7.07 7.10 -13.31
C GLU A 165 -7.43 6.65 -14.72
N GLU A 166 -8.69 6.24 -14.95
CA GLU A 166 -9.14 5.70 -16.22
C GLU A 166 -9.94 6.73 -17.05
N PRO A 167 -9.90 6.62 -18.40
CA PRO A 167 -10.68 7.48 -19.27
C PRO A 167 -12.18 7.48 -18.93
N GLY A 168 -12.75 8.66 -18.79
CA GLY A 168 -14.14 8.88 -18.41
C GLY A 168 -14.36 9.21 -16.95
N GLU A 169 -13.49 8.76 -16.04
CA GLU A 169 -13.66 8.93 -14.58
C GLU A 169 -13.62 10.39 -14.13
N ALA A 170 -12.82 11.22 -14.81
CA ALA A 170 -12.69 12.62 -14.42
C ALA A 170 -13.94 13.44 -14.74
N VAL A 171 -14.73 13.04 -15.75
CA VAL A 171 -15.94 13.72 -16.21
C VAL A 171 -17.22 13.01 -15.78
N ASP A 172 -17.13 11.79 -15.27
CA ASP A 172 -18.30 11.07 -14.77
C ASP A 172 -18.79 11.70 -13.45
N ARG A 173 -20.03 12.20 -13.49
CA ARG A 173 -20.69 12.79 -12.30
C ARG A 173 -21.01 11.76 -11.22
N GLY A 174 -21.01 10.47 -11.56
CA GLY A 174 -21.20 9.35 -10.64
C GLY A 174 -19.91 8.88 -9.98
N PHE A 175 -18.75 9.34 -10.46
CA PHE A 175 -17.47 8.93 -9.90
C PHE A 175 -17.25 9.48 -8.47
N CYS A 176 -17.16 8.57 -7.52
CA CYS A 176 -16.98 8.93 -6.11
C CYS A 176 -15.50 9.17 -5.79
N ARG A 177 -15.13 10.44 -5.56
CA ARG A 177 -13.77 10.86 -5.16
C ARG A 177 -13.36 10.34 -3.79
N TRP A 178 -14.28 9.90 -2.99
CA TRP A 178 -14.03 9.47 -1.60
C TRP A 178 -14.71 8.15 -1.31
N GLY A 179 -14.02 7.28 -0.57
CA GLY A 179 -14.55 5.99 -0.15
C GLY A 179 -13.94 5.50 1.14
N ARG A 180 -14.61 4.58 1.81
CA ARG A 180 -14.09 3.92 3.01
C ARG A 180 -12.98 2.95 2.60
N GLY A 181 -11.80 3.06 3.23
CA GLY A 181 -10.68 2.15 3.03
C GLY A 181 -10.43 1.23 4.23
N LEU A 182 -9.21 0.71 4.33
CA LEU A 182 -8.84 -0.30 5.33
C LEU A 182 -8.68 0.25 6.75
N GLY A 183 -8.47 1.57 6.91
CA GLY A 183 -8.30 2.19 8.23
C GLY A 183 -6.96 1.87 8.89
N LEU A 184 -5.93 1.58 8.12
CA LEU A 184 -4.57 1.36 8.59
C LEU A 184 -3.84 2.68 8.88
N THR A 185 -4.27 3.76 8.26
CA THR A 185 -3.79 5.13 8.47
C THR A 185 -4.90 6.14 8.23
N ARG A 186 -4.70 7.37 8.73
CA ARG A 186 -5.54 8.52 8.40
C ARG A 186 -4.99 9.33 7.22
N ARG A 187 -3.81 8.95 6.70
CA ARG A 187 -3.14 9.66 5.62
C ARG A 187 -3.70 9.20 4.27
N ASN A 188 -4.04 10.17 3.42
CA ASN A 188 -4.33 9.90 2.02
C ASN A 188 -3.02 9.94 1.24
N ILE A 189 -2.64 8.82 0.65
CA ILE A 189 -1.41 8.67 -0.11
C ILE A 189 -1.71 8.80 -1.59
N LEU A 190 -0.92 9.61 -2.30
CA LEU A 190 -0.92 9.68 -3.76
C LEU A 190 0.44 9.22 -4.28
N PRO A 191 0.52 8.05 -4.91
CA PRO A 191 1.75 7.49 -5.45
C PRO A 191 2.13 8.10 -6.82
N HIS A 192 3.31 7.74 -7.32
CA HIS A 192 3.78 7.99 -8.69
C HIS A 192 3.85 9.47 -9.10
N TYR A 193 4.03 10.39 -8.13
CA TYR A 193 3.93 11.82 -8.39
C TYR A 193 4.79 12.29 -9.57
N GLN A 194 6.04 11.84 -9.68
CA GLN A 194 6.94 12.22 -10.77
C GLN A 194 6.41 11.81 -12.16
N MET A 195 5.57 10.76 -12.20
CA MET A 195 4.99 10.26 -13.46
C MET A 195 3.68 10.94 -13.83
N VAL A 196 2.86 11.27 -12.81
CA VAL A 196 1.45 11.61 -13.05
C VAL A 196 1.13 13.10 -12.86
N LYS A 197 2.05 13.87 -12.23
CA LYS A 197 1.81 15.28 -11.92
C LYS A 197 1.46 16.15 -13.14
N ASP A 198 2.05 15.84 -14.29
CA ASP A 198 1.84 16.60 -15.52
C ASP A 198 0.86 15.89 -16.50
N ASN A 199 0.16 14.83 -16.03
CA ASN A 199 -0.77 14.06 -16.85
C ASN A 199 -2.08 14.80 -17.09
N TYR A 200 -2.69 14.47 -18.22
CA TYR A 200 -4.05 14.88 -18.60
C TYR A 200 -4.98 13.67 -18.58
N LEU A 201 -6.17 13.86 -18.06
CA LEU A 201 -7.25 12.87 -18.10
C LEU A 201 -8.54 13.57 -18.52
N ASP A 202 -9.22 13.05 -19.53
CA ASP A 202 -10.47 13.60 -20.05
C ASP A 202 -10.40 15.10 -20.41
N GLY A 203 -9.24 15.56 -20.87
CA GLY A 203 -8.99 16.96 -21.22
C GLY A 203 -8.65 17.89 -20.06
N MET A 204 -8.58 17.38 -18.84
CA MET A 204 -8.20 18.12 -17.62
C MET A 204 -6.81 17.74 -17.17
N ARG A 205 -6.06 18.68 -16.58
CA ARG A 205 -4.79 18.40 -15.90
C ARG A 205 -5.09 17.69 -14.60
N LEU A 206 -4.51 16.51 -14.42
CA LEU A 206 -4.86 15.62 -13.30
C LEU A 206 -4.62 16.29 -11.93
N TYR A 207 -3.54 17.06 -11.80
CA TYR A 207 -3.24 17.72 -10.53
C TYR A 207 -3.89 19.09 -10.42
N GLU A 208 -3.67 20.00 -11.38
CA GLU A 208 -4.10 21.39 -11.28
C GLU A 208 -5.62 21.53 -11.34
N ASP A 209 -6.29 20.74 -12.20
CA ASP A 209 -7.72 20.91 -12.44
C ASP A 209 -8.58 19.98 -11.58
N ILE A 210 -7.97 18.91 -10.98
CA ILE A 210 -8.68 17.90 -10.19
C ILE A 210 -8.13 17.80 -8.78
N THR A 211 -6.88 17.34 -8.60
CA THR A 211 -6.33 16.97 -7.29
C THR A 211 -6.14 18.18 -6.36
N LEU A 212 -5.63 19.30 -6.89
CA LEU A 212 -5.46 20.52 -6.09
C LEU A 212 -6.80 21.09 -5.62
N PRO A 213 -7.84 21.21 -6.47
CA PRO A 213 -9.19 21.55 -6.00
C PRO A 213 -9.74 20.59 -4.96
N ASP A 214 -9.58 19.27 -5.16
CA ASP A 214 -10.09 18.24 -4.24
C ASP A 214 -9.36 18.25 -2.87
N SER A 215 -8.19 18.91 -2.77
CA SER A 215 -7.43 19.02 -1.53
C SER A 215 -7.95 20.08 -0.55
N HIS A 216 -8.96 20.87 -0.92
CA HIS A 216 -9.53 21.86 0.00
C HIS A 216 -10.17 21.19 1.21
N GLY A 217 -9.65 21.51 2.41
CA GLY A 217 -10.03 20.87 3.67
C GLY A 217 -9.45 19.47 3.88
N HIS A 218 -8.55 19.03 3.00
CA HIS A 218 -7.90 17.73 3.06
C HIS A 218 -6.38 17.85 2.91
N GLU A 219 -5.68 16.81 3.38
CA GLU A 219 -4.25 16.67 3.22
C GLU A 219 -3.91 15.38 2.49
N PHE A 220 -3.06 15.48 1.48
CA PHE A 220 -2.52 14.33 0.75
C PHE A 220 -1.01 14.25 0.95
N VAL A 221 -0.52 13.06 1.30
CA VAL A 221 0.90 12.71 1.28
C VAL A 221 1.23 12.14 -0.09
N VAL A 222 2.03 12.87 -0.84
CA VAL A 222 2.33 12.55 -2.24
C VAL A 222 3.72 11.97 -2.34
N LEU A 223 3.83 10.75 -2.88
CA LEU A 223 5.06 9.99 -2.92
C LEU A 223 5.58 9.84 -4.36
N CYS A 224 6.86 10.15 -4.56
CA CYS A 224 7.58 9.69 -5.75
C CYS A 224 7.93 8.19 -5.63
N ASP A 225 8.19 7.51 -6.76
CA ASP A 225 8.57 6.10 -6.76
C ASP A 225 9.87 5.87 -5.98
N GLY A 226 9.91 4.77 -5.24
CA GLY A 226 10.96 4.46 -4.28
C GLY A 226 10.76 5.11 -2.90
N SER A 227 9.74 5.95 -2.73
CA SER A 227 9.38 6.55 -1.44
C SER A 227 8.25 5.78 -0.76
N TYR A 228 8.16 5.90 0.55
CA TYR A 228 7.15 5.18 1.34
C TYR A 228 6.85 5.87 2.67
N LEU A 229 5.68 5.59 3.22
CA LEU A 229 5.29 5.87 4.60
C LEU A 229 5.46 4.59 5.42
N ARG A 230 6.26 4.64 6.51
CA ARG A 230 6.38 3.59 7.52
C ARG A 230 5.52 3.95 8.71
N ILE A 231 4.72 2.99 9.17
CA ILE A 231 3.87 3.11 10.34
C ILE A 231 4.16 1.95 11.27
N GLU A 232 4.25 2.23 12.55
CA GLU A 232 4.34 1.22 13.61
C GLU A 232 3.16 1.40 14.57
N ALA A 233 2.50 0.30 14.90
CA ALA A 233 1.41 0.27 15.86
C ALA A 233 1.42 -1.03 16.66
N GLU A 234 0.65 -1.11 17.75
CA GLU A 234 0.52 -2.36 18.52
C GLU A 234 -0.11 -3.47 17.68
N GLU A 235 -1.09 -3.11 16.84
CA GLU A 235 -1.80 -3.99 15.92
C GLU A 235 -2.47 -3.18 14.82
N ALA A 236 -2.87 -3.81 13.72
CA ALA A 236 -3.59 -3.14 12.65
C ALA A 236 -4.94 -2.59 13.16
N GLY A 237 -5.19 -1.32 12.85
CA GLY A 237 -6.36 -0.57 13.32
C GLY A 237 -6.14 0.15 14.65
N ALA A 238 -5.06 -0.10 15.38
CA ALA A 238 -4.68 0.68 16.56
C ALA A 238 -4.08 2.05 16.16
N PRO A 239 -4.11 3.05 17.06
CA PRO A 239 -3.42 4.30 16.83
C PRO A 239 -1.93 4.08 16.57
N PRO A 240 -1.32 4.81 15.62
CA PRO A 240 0.10 4.67 15.32
C PRO A 240 0.97 5.14 16.49
N ILE A 241 2.04 4.40 16.75
CA ILE A 241 3.14 4.78 17.66
C ILE A 241 4.07 5.73 16.91
N SER A 242 4.34 5.44 15.63
CA SER A 242 5.13 6.30 14.75
C SER A 242 4.58 6.30 13.32
N GLU A 243 4.71 7.44 12.65
CA GLU A 243 4.46 7.60 11.21
C GLU A 243 5.62 8.40 10.62
N GLU A 244 6.37 7.79 9.68
CA GLU A 244 7.56 8.39 9.10
C GLU A 244 7.59 8.23 7.59
N VAL A 245 7.84 9.33 6.87
CA VAL A 245 7.97 9.33 5.40
C VAL A 245 9.44 9.32 5.01
N TYR A 246 9.77 8.42 4.09
CA TYR A 246 11.11 8.23 3.55
C TYR A 246 11.11 8.48 2.05
N GLY A 247 12.15 9.16 1.57
CA GLY A 247 12.37 9.42 0.16
C GLY A 247 11.88 10.79 -0.29
N GLU A 248 11.56 10.93 -1.57
CA GLU A 248 11.04 12.17 -2.14
C GLU A 248 9.52 12.21 -2.01
N ALA A 249 9.03 13.14 -1.19
CA ALA A 249 7.62 13.28 -0.91
C ALA A 249 7.19 14.74 -0.73
N TYR A 250 5.92 14.98 -1.00
CA TYR A 250 5.29 16.28 -0.92
C TYR A 250 3.99 16.18 -0.11
N VAL A 251 3.51 17.32 0.37
CA VAL A 251 2.17 17.48 0.94
C VAL A 251 1.36 18.40 0.04
N ILE A 252 0.15 17.97 -0.28
CA ILE A 252 -0.88 18.81 -0.90
C ILE A 252 -1.92 19.14 0.15
N ARG A 253 -2.16 20.43 0.35
CA ARG A 253 -3.19 20.93 1.26
C ARG A 253 -3.75 22.25 0.74
N ASP A 254 -5.07 22.37 0.70
CA ASP A 254 -5.78 23.60 0.29
C ASP A 254 -5.27 24.18 -1.03
N GLY A 255 -5.06 23.33 -2.03
CA GLY A 255 -4.58 23.71 -3.36
C GLY A 255 -3.08 24.01 -3.46
N ASN A 256 -2.32 23.85 -2.38
CA ASN A 256 -0.89 24.14 -2.35
C ASN A 256 -0.05 22.88 -2.23
N VAL A 257 1.05 22.83 -2.98
CA VAL A 257 2.05 21.76 -2.92
C VAL A 257 3.27 22.26 -2.15
N SER A 258 3.72 21.49 -1.17
CA SER A 258 4.95 21.77 -0.44
C SER A 258 5.81 20.51 -0.30
N GLU A 259 7.14 20.66 -0.34
CA GLU A 259 8.07 19.56 -0.12
C GLU A 259 7.98 19.11 1.34
N LEU A 260 7.78 17.81 1.56
CA LEU A 260 7.76 17.18 2.88
C LEU A 260 9.15 16.65 3.24
N CYS A 261 9.74 15.86 2.36
CA CYS A 261 11.11 15.35 2.50
C CYS A 261 11.71 15.01 1.14
N ARG A 262 13.03 14.86 1.11
CA ARG A 262 13.78 14.51 -0.10
C ARG A 262 14.96 13.63 0.28
N HIS A 263 15.12 12.48 -0.39
CA HIS A 263 16.22 11.52 -0.22
C HIS A 263 16.71 11.37 1.22
N GLU A 264 16.98 10.19 1.70
CA GLU A 264 17.55 9.87 3.03
C GLU A 264 17.04 10.69 4.24
N LYS A 265 16.21 11.72 4.02
CA LYS A 265 15.58 12.47 5.09
C LYS A 265 14.30 11.76 5.51
N VAL A 266 14.10 11.68 6.81
CA VAL A 266 12.89 11.18 7.43
C VAL A 266 12.05 12.36 7.86
N SER A 267 10.78 12.35 7.56
CA SER A 267 9.83 13.31 8.12
C SER A 267 8.82 12.59 9.00
N ALA A 268 8.89 12.83 10.31
CA ALA A 268 7.86 12.36 11.24
C ALA A 268 6.57 13.16 10.99
N LEU A 269 5.48 12.44 10.73
CA LEU A 269 4.17 13.05 10.59
C LEU A 269 3.56 13.27 11.97
N LYS A 270 3.15 14.50 12.24
CA LYS A 270 2.46 14.83 13.49
C LYS A 270 1.00 14.35 13.39
N SER A 271 0.53 13.72 14.43
CA SER A 271 -0.87 13.30 14.62
C SER A 271 -1.83 14.48 14.62
#